data_2a83b34f82189037e2bb907cf9a100a5
#
_entry.id   2a83b34f82189037e2bb907cf9a100a5
#
_cell.length_a   1.000
_cell.length_b   1.000
_cell.length_c   1.000
_cell.angle_alpha   90.00
_cell.angle_beta   90.00
_cell.angle_gamma   90.00
#
_symmetry.space_group_name_H-M   'P 1'
#
loop_
_entity.id
_entity.type
_entity.pdbx_description
1 polymer ?
#
loop_
_entity_poly.entity_id
_entity_poly.type
_entity_poly.pdbx_seq_one_letter_code
_entity_poly.pdbx_strand_id
1 'polypeptide(L)'
;MSRVAVLMGGHSAERDISLRSGTGVLRALQSRGVDAFAFDPAERPLHDLSSEGVTVAFITLHGRFGEDGCVQGALELLGIPYTGSGVMASALAMDKLMTKRIWMTHGIPTPAFAQADHASASELVKALGLPLAVKPSREGSSLGFTKITAESQLEQAITVASHFDDSVVIEAFVTGREFTVALLQKPGGRVKAFEVIEIVAPKGNYDYQNKYFGNETRYECPAALPAPMAERMKALSCKAFDVLGCEGWARVDILWDDQTPEAAPQLLELNTSPGMTDHSLVPMAAAESGLGYEDLVLAILQTARLKQAGPTRQDQEALS
;
A
#
# COMPACT_ATOMS: atom_id res chain seq x y z
N MET A 1 -2.40 30.15 -8.68
CA MET A 1 -1.82 28.87 -9.13
C MET A 1 -1.74 27.95 -7.92
N SER A 2 -2.03 26.66 -8.07
CA SER A 2 -1.95 25.71 -6.97
C SER A 2 -0.50 25.49 -6.60
N ARG A 3 -0.12 25.69 -5.33
CA ARG A 3 1.20 25.40 -4.80
C ARG A 3 1.19 24.02 -4.16
N VAL A 4 1.98 23.10 -4.69
CA VAL A 4 1.99 21.69 -4.31
C VAL A 4 3.20 21.37 -3.44
N ALA A 5 2.97 20.87 -2.23
CA ALA A 5 4.01 20.25 -1.42
C ALA A 5 4.09 18.75 -1.71
N VAL A 6 5.26 18.27 -2.15
CA VAL A 6 5.54 16.84 -2.26
C VAL A 6 6.10 16.37 -0.92
N LEU A 7 5.28 15.67 -0.14
CA LEU A 7 5.66 15.13 1.16
C LEU A 7 6.53 13.90 0.95
N MET A 8 7.81 13.98 1.33
CA MET A 8 8.80 12.92 1.13
C MET A 8 9.73 12.78 2.33
N GLY A 9 10.47 11.70 2.45
CA GLY A 9 11.35 11.43 3.57
C GLY A 9 10.58 10.87 4.78
N GLY A 10 10.36 11.68 5.81
CA GLY A 10 9.69 11.26 7.04
C GLY A 10 10.57 10.41 7.96
N HIS A 11 9.96 9.79 8.98
CA HIS A 11 10.67 9.10 10.05
C HIS A 11 10.66 7.56 9.94
N SER A 12 10.00 6.99 8.93
CA SER A 12 9.89 5.53 8.79
C SER A 12 11.20 4.88 8.35
N ALA A 13 11.27 3.57 8.49
CA ALA A 13 12.38 2.77 7.96
C ALA A 13 12.50 2.83 6.42
N GLU A 14 11.45 3.31 5.74
CA GLU A 14 11.37 3.43 4.28
C GLU A 14 11.72 4.85 3.77
N ARG A 15 12.37 5.68 4.63
CA ARG A 15 12.75 7.07 4.32
C ARG A 15 13.45 7.21 2.96
N ASP A 16 14.44 6.38 2.66
CA ASP A 16 15.23 6.49 1.44
C ASP A 16 14.38 6.26 0.18
N ILE A 17 13.44 5.34 0.25
CA ILE A 17 12.51 5.07 -0.86
C ILE A 17 11.52 6.22 -1.03
N SER A 18 11.07 6.80 0.07
CA SER A 18 10.21 7.99 0.08
C SER A 18 10.90 9.18 -0.57
N LEU A 19 12.16 9.45 -0.25
CA LEU A 19 12.96 10.53 -0.85
C LEU A 19 13.15 10.31 -2.36
N ARG A 20 13.42 9.08 -2.79
CA ARG A 20 13.54 8.73 -4.22
C ARG A 20 12.21 8.91 -4.95
N SER A 21 11.13 8.37 -4.42
CA SER A 21 9.76 8.51 -4.97
C SER A 21 9.37 9.99 -5.08
N GLY A 22 9.54 10.73 -4.00
CA GLY A 22 9.21 12.16 -3.95
C GLY A 22 10.04 13.00 -4.92
N THR A 23 11.33 12.69 -5.07
CA THR A 23 12.19 13.37 -6.06
C THR A 23 11.71 13.13 -7.49
N GLY A 24 11.30 11.90 -7.83
CA GLY A 24 10.72 11.59 -9.14
C GLY A 24 9.43 12.36 -9.39
N VAL A 25 8.50 12.31 -8.43
CA VAL A 25 7.23 13.05 -8.48
C VAL A 25 7.43 14.55 -8.60
N LEU A 26 8.34 15.13 -7.81
CA LEU A 26 8.65 16.56 -7.84
C LEU A 26 9.13 16.99 -9.24
N ARG A 27 10.07 16.24 -9.82
CA ARG A 27 10.58 16.52 -11.18
C ARG A 27 9.46 16.42 -12.22
N ALA A 28 8.60 15.42 -12.13
CA ALA A 28 7.48 15.23 -13.03
C ALA A 28 6.49 16.40 -12.95
N LEU A 29 6.14 16.86 -11.75
CA LEU A 29 5.26 18.03 -11.55
C LEU A 29 5.88 19.29 -12.12
N GLN A 30 7.13 19.56 -11.82
CA GLN A 30 7.86 20.74 -12.30
C GLN A 30 8.03 20.73 -13.84
N SER A 31 8.27 19.59 -14.45
CA SER A 31 8.37 19.47 -15.93
C SER A 31 7.06 19.80 -16.65
N ARG A 32 5.93 19.66 -15.93
CA ARG A 32 4.59 20.00 -16.43
C ARG A 32 4.13 21.40 -15.99
N GLY A 33 5.05 22.25 -15.44
CA GLY A 33 4.78 23.64 -15.07
C GLY A 33 3.97 23.78 -13.77
N VAL A 34 3.87 22.75 -12.94
CA VAL A 34 3.24 22.83 -11.63
C VAL A 34 4.21 23.48 -10.65
N ASP A 35 3.74 24.47 -9.87
CA ASP A 35 4.50 25.06 -8.75
C ASP A 35 4.57 24.04 -7.61
N ALA A 36 5.61 23.20 -7.61
CA ALA A 36 5.82 22.12 -6.66
C ALA A 36 7.19 22.21 -5.98
N PHE A 37 7.24 21.84 -4.70
CA PHE A 37 8.47 21.82 -3.91
C PHE A 37 8.49 20.61 -2.97
N ALA A 38 9.71 20.24 -2.53
CA ALA A 38 9.93 19.17 -1.57
C ALA A 38 9.61 19.61 -0.15
N PHE A 39 8.93 18.76 0.61
CA PHE A 39 8.68 18.97 2.03
C PHE A 39 8.93 17.67 2.80
N ASP A 40 9.88 17.72 3.73
CA ASP A 40 10.23 16.58 4.58
C ASP A 40 9.74 16.82 6.02
N PRO A 41 8.73 16.06 6.49
CA PRO A 41 8.21 16.23 7.84
C PRO A 41 9.16 15.77 8.95
N ALA A 42 10.28 15.09 8.62
CA ALA A 42 11.34 14.83 9.57
C ALA A 42 12.24 16.05 9.85
N GLU A 43 12.29 17.00 8.92
CA GLU A 43 13.12 18.19 8.99
C GLU A 43 12.31 19.44 9.34
N ARG A 44 11.01 19.43 9.05
CA ARG A 44 10.12 20.59 9.17
C ARG A 44 8.75 20.18 9.71
N PRO A 45 8.18 20.94 10.65
CA PRO A 45 6.86 20.63 11.19
C PRO A 45 5.75 20.88 10.16
N LEU A 46 4.75 19.97 10.11
CA LEU A 46 3.67 20.02 9.12
C LEU A 46 2.86 21.32 9.10
N HIS A 47 2.80 22.07 10.21
CA HIS A 47 2.08 23.34 10.25
C HIS A 47 2.72 24.42 9.36
N ASP A 48 4.00 24.29 8.98
CA ASP A 48 4.66 25.20 8.04
C ASP A 48 4.00 25.19 6.66
N LEU A 49 3.34 24.09 6.27
CA LEU A 49 2.60 24.00 5.01
C LEU A 49 1.58 25.12 4.85
N SER A 50 0.87 25.48 5.93
CA SER A 50 -0.13 26.56 5.90
C SER A 50 0.53 27.92 5.71
N SER A 51 1.65 28.18 6.39
CA SER A 51 2.37 29.47 6.29
C SER A 51 3.04 29.67 4.94
N GLU A 52 3.35 28.57 4.22
CA GLU A 52 3.92 28.60 2.87
C GLU A 52 2.87 28.69 1.76
N GLY A 53 1.59 28.76 2.11
CA GLY A 53 0.50 28.88 1.15
C GLY A 53 0.30 27.61 0.31
N VAL A 54 0.57 26.45 0.89
CA VAL A 54 0.33 25.15 0.25
C VAL A 54 -1.17 24.94 0.05
N THR A 55 -1.56 24.61 -1.16
CA THR A 55 -2.95 24.36 -1.52
C THR A 55 -3.25 22.87 -1.74
N VAL A 56 -2.21 22.05 -1.97
CA VAL A 56 -2.32 20.60 -2.16
C VAL A 56 -1.06 19.92 -1.66
N ALA A 57 -1.20 18.78 -0.99
CA ALA A 57 -0.12 17.89 -0.63
C ALA A 57 -0.13 16.63 -1.50
N PHE A 58 1.00 16.34 -2.16
CA PHE A 58 1.23 15.05 -2.81
C PHE A 58 2.00 14.15 -1.85
N ILE A 59 1.39 13.05 -1.39
CA ILE A 59 1.99 12.16 -0.41
C ILE A 59 2.83 11.10 -1.14
N THR A 60 4.13 11.05 -0.83
CA THR A 60 5.06 9.97 -1.21
C THR A 60 5.78 9.39 0.01
N LEU A 61 5.24 9.67 1.20
CA LEU A 61 5.70 9.07 2.43
C LEU A 61 5.28 7.59 2.47
N HIS A 62 6.13 6.73 3.02
CA HIS A 62 5.89 5.30 3.18
C HIS A 62 5.93 4.89 4.65
N GLY A 63 5.26 3.78 4.99
CA GLY A 63 5.26 3.22 6.32
C GLY A 63 4.59 4.09 7.38
N ARG A 64 5.07 3.97 8.63
CA ARG A 64 4.51 4.70 9.78
C ARG A 64 4.58 6.21 9.57
N PHE A 65 3.54 6.91 10.01
CA PHE A 65 3.30 8.35 9.85
C PHE A 65 3.11 8.81 8.39
N GLY A 66 3.31 7.94 7.40
CA GLY A 66 3.15 8.26 5.98
C GLY A 66 1.88 7.69 5.36
N GLU A 67 1.60 6.40 5.60
CA GLU A 67 0.46 5.70 5.00
C GLU A 67 -0.45 5.01 6.03
N ASP A 68 -0.36 5.40 7.30
CA ASP A 68 -1.12 4.86 8.44
C ASP A 68 -2.28 5.75 8.90
N GLY A 69 -2.56 6.85 8.20
CA GLY A 69 -3.61 7.81 8.55
C GLY A 69 -3.11 9.02 9.35
N CYS A 70 -1.89 9.01 9.90
CA CYS A 70 -1.37 10.10 10.73
C CYS A 70 -1.18 11.39 9.94
N VAL A 71 -0.41 11.37 8.85
CA VAL A 71 -0.21 12.56 8.00
C VAL A 71 -1.51 12.99 7.35
N GLN A 72 -2.36 12.06 6.95
CA GLN A 72 -3.68 12.33 6.39
C GLN A 72 -4.55 13.12 7.39
N GLY A 73 -4.57 12.69 8.65
CA GLY A 73 -5.31 13.38 9.72
C GLY A 73 -4.77 14.80 9.99
N ALA A 74 -3.46 14.98 9.97
CA ALA A 74 -2.85 16.31 10.09
C ALA A 74 -3.25 17.22 8.93
N LEU A 75 -3.25 16.72 7.70
CA LEU A 75 -3.66 17.48 6.51
C LEU A 75 -5.15 17.84 6.53
N GLU A 76 -6.04 16.95 7.01
CA GLU A 76 -7.45 17.26 7.24
C GLU A 76 -7.64 18.42 8.21
N LEU A 77 -6.92 18.40 9.36
CA LEU A 77 -6.98 19.48 10.36
C LEU A 77 -6.41 20.81 9.85
N LEU A 78 -5.41 20.76 8.97
CA LEU A 78 -4.84 21.95 8.32
C LEU A 78 -5.70 22.43 7.14
N GLY A 79 -6.72 21.70 6.73
CA GLY A 79 -7.56 22.03 5.58
C GLY A 79 -6.82 21.96 4.24
N ILE A 80 -5.76 21.13 4.15
CA ILE A 80 -4.94 20.97 2.94
C ILE A 80 -5.37 19.70 2.19
N PRO A 81 -5.98 19.80 1.00
CA PRO A 81 -6.26 18.66 0.13
C PRO A 81 -5.02 17.83 -0.15
N TYR A 82 -5.18 16.49 -0.24
CA TYR A 82 -4.05 15.58 -0.44
C TYR A 82 -4.40 14.41 -1.35
N THR A 83 -3.37 13.82 -1.95
CA THR A 83 -3.48 12.64 -2.83
C THR A 83 -3.63 11.35 -2.02
N GLY A 84 -4.27 10.34 -2.62
CA GLY A 84 -4.38 9.00 -2.03
C GLY A 84 -5.56 8.85 -1.08
N SER A 85 -5.49 7.82 -0.25
CA SER A 85 -6.56 7.41 0.67
C SER A 85 -6.68 8.32 1.89
N GLY A 86 -7.88 8.38 2.48
CA GLY A 86 -8.15 9.13 3.70
C GLY A 86 -7.67 8.42 4.97
N VAL A 87 -7.90 9.05 6.12
CA VAL A 87 -7.42 8.61 7.45
C VAL A 87 -7.79 7.15 7.74
N MET A 88 -9.09 6.85 7.68
CA MET A 88 -9.59 5.50 8.03
C MET A 88 -9.05 4.43 7.07
N ALA A 89 -9.11 4.68 5.77
CA ALA A 89 -8.67 3.70 4.79
C ALA A 89 -7.17 3.43 4.87
N SER A 90 -6.35 4.47 5.08
CA SER A 90 -4.90 4.34 5.29
C SER A 90 -4.60 3.53 6.55
N ALA A 91 -5.25 3.84 7.68
CA ALA A 91 -5.05 3.12 8.93
C ALA A 91 -5.46 1.63 8.82
N LEU A 92 -6.59 1.34 8.16
CA LEU A 92 -7.06 -0.03 7.92
C LEU A 92 -6.12 -0.80 6.99
N ALA A 93 -5.67 -0.18 5.90
CA ALA A 93 -4.78 -0.83 4.93
C ALA A 93 -3.41 -1.13 5.53
N MET A 94 -2.88 -0.27 6.39
CA MET A 94 -1.61 -0.49 7.08
C MET A 94 -1.68 -1.66 8.06
N ASP A 95 -2.82 -1.88 8.73
CA ASP A 95 -3.01 -2.98 9.67
C ASP A 95 -3.48 -4.25 8.95
N LYS A 96 -2.55 -5.20 8.75
CA LYS A 96 -2.82 -6.46 8.04
C LYS A 96 -3.94 -7.29 8.69
N LEU A 97 -4.05 -7.29 10.03
CA LEU A 97 -5.11 -8.01 10.72
C LEU A 97 -6.48 -7.39 10.44
N MET A 98 -6.59 -6.07 10.50
CA MET A 98 -7.85 -5.38 10.21
C MET A 98 -8.22 -5.47 8.73
N THR A 99 -7.27 -5.29 7.84
CA THR A 99 -7.46 -5.49 6.39
C THR A 99 -8.03 -6.87 6.09
N LYS A 100 -7.40 -7.93 6.59
CA LYS A 100 -7.84 -9.31 6.35
C LYS A 100 -9.20 -9.62 6.96
N ARG A 101 -9.50 -9.11 8.16
CA ARG A 101 -10.83 -9.24 8.77
C ARG A 101 -11.93 -8.64 7.88
N ILE A 102 -11.69 -7.43 7.35
CA ILE A 102 -12.64 -6.78 6.42
C ILE A 102 -12.76 -7.57 5.13
N TRP A 103 -11.65 -7.98 4.53
CA TRP A 103 -11.65 -8.76 3.30
C TRP A 103 -12.44 -10.07 3.44
N MET A 104 -12.26 -10.80 4.55
CA MET A 104 -13.02 -12.03 4.81
C MET A 104 -14.53 -11.79 4.87
N THR A 105 -14.99 -10.71 5.53
CA THR A 105 -16.43 -10.40 5.61
C THR A 105 -17.04 -10.08 4.26
N HIS A 106 -16.21 -9.68 3.28
CA HIS A 106 -16.62 -9.39 1.92
C HIS A 106 -16.30 -10.51 0.92
N GLY A 107 -15.85 -11.69 1.41
CA GLY A 107 -15.52 -12.82 0.56
C GLY A 107 -14.34 -12.57 -0.38
N ILE A 108 -13.37 -11.75 0.03
CA ILE A 108 -12.09 -11.56 -0.67
C ILE A 108 -11.10 -12.60 -0.14
N PRO A 109 -10.54 -13.46 -1.02
CA PRO A 109 -9.60 -14.48 -0.59
C PRO A 109 -8.31 -13.87 -0.04
N THR A 110 -7.91 -14.32 1.14
CA THR A 110 -6.64 -13.98 1.80
C THR A 110 -6.14 -15.20 2.56
N PRO A 111 -4.84 -15.41 2.75
CA PRO A 111 -4.33 -16.55 3.52
C PRO A 111 -5.02 -16.65 4.89
N ALA A 112 -5.35 -17.86 5.31
CA ALA A 112 -5.86 -18.10 6.65
C ALA A 112 -4.89 -17.52 7.68
N PHE A 113 -5.39 -16.83 8.70
CA PHE A 113 -4.56 -16.10 9.64
C PHE A 113 -5.12 -16.11 11.06
N ALA A 114 -4.24 -15.85 12.00
CA ALA A 114 -4.56 -15.58 13.40
C ALA A 114 -3.69 -14.44 13.93
N GLN A 115 -4.14 -13.82 15.00
CA GLN A 115 -3.32 -12.91 15.79
C GLN A 115 -2.54 -13.72 16.83
N ALA A 116 -1.28 -13.37 17.04
CA ALA A 116 -0.48 -13.94 18.13
C ALA A 116 -0.89 -13.29 19.46
N ASP A 117 -1.99 -13.79 20.02
CA ASP A 117 -2.50 -13.31 21.30
C ASP A 117 -2.43 -14.43 22.38
N HIS A 118 -3.56 -14.98 22.77
CA HIS A 118 -3.65 -15.93 23.87
C HIS A 118 -3.64 -17.42 23.47
N ALA A 119 -3.61 -17.73 22.16
CA ALA A 119 -3.61 -19.11 21.70
C ALA A 119 -2.20 -19.72 21.84
N SER A 120 -2.14 -21.00 22.23
CA SER A 120 -0.86 -21.73 22.28
C SER A 120 -0.32 -22.00 20.86
N ALA A 121 1.00 -22.22 20.77
CA ALA A 121 1.64 -22.57 19.50
C ALA A 121 1.00 -23.78 18.82
N SER A 122 0.63 -24.79 19.61
CA SER A 122 -0.03 -26.02 19.12
C SER A 122 -1.42 -25.74 18.54
N GLU A 123 -2.22 -24.89 19.18
CA GLU A 123 -3.54 -24.49 18.66
C GLU A 123 -3.41 -23.71 17.35
N LEU A 124 -2.48 -22.79 17.26
CA LEU A 124 -2.23 -22.00 16.05
C LEU A 124 -1.76 -22.88 14.87
N VAL A 125 -0.80 -23.77 15.12
CA VAL A 125 -0.32 -24.72 14.10
C VAL A 125 -1.41 -25.67 13.67
N LYS A 126 -2.23 -26.16 14.60
CA LYS A 126 -3.37 -27.03 14.28
C LYS A 126 -4.43 -26.32 13.43
N ALA A 127 -4.69 -25.03 13.70
CA ALA A 127 -5.68 -24.24 12.97
C ALA A 127 -5.24 -23.83 11.58
N LEU A 128 -3.97 -23.45 11.42
CA LEU A 128 -3.45 -22.83 10.19
C LEU A 128 -2.63 -23.78 9.31
N GLY A 129 -2.10 -24.88 9.90
CA GLY A 129 -1.16 -25.78 9.21
C GLY A 129 0.26 -25.18 9.13
N LEU A 130 1.22 -26.03 8.73
CA LEU A 130 2.60 -25.63 8.41
C LEU A 130 2.83 -25.74 6.90
N PRO A 131 3.69 -24.91 6.32
CA PRO A 131 4.47 -23.83 6.94
C PRO A 131 3.65 -22.57 7.26
N LEU A 132 4.14 -21.70 8.16
CA LEU A 132 3.51 -20.43 8.53
C LEU A 132 4.41 -19.24 8.21
N ALA A 133 3.79 -18.10 7.96
CA ALA A 133 4.40 -16.78 7.88
C ALA A 133 4.06 -16.00 9.16
N VAL A 134 5.08 -15.55 9.89
CA VAL A 134 4.93 -14.74 11.11
C VAL A 134 5.50 -13.35 10.81
N LYS A 135 4.73 -12.31 11.04
CA LYS A 135 5.13 -10.93 10.70
C LYS A 135 4.42 -9.89 11.56
N PRO A 136 5.00 -8.69 11.75
CA PRO A 136 4.29 -7.58 12.38
C PRO A 136 3.10 -7.16 11.53
N SER A 137 2.01 -6.72 12.18
CA SER A 137 0.77 -6.34 11.50
C SER A 137 0.90 -5.02 10.75
N ARG A 138 1.63 -4.04 11.32
CA ARG A 138 1.68 -2.64 10.86
C ARG A 138 3.06 -2.21 10.37
N GLU A 139 3.80 -3.14 9.76
CA GLU A 139 5.10 -2.87 9.14
C GLU A 139 5.11 -3.29 7.68
N GLY A 140 5.89 -2.55 6.88
CA GLY A 140 6.13 -2.82 5.46
C GLY A 140 7.43 -3.57 5.21
N SER A 141 7.75 -3.77 3.92
CA SER A 141 9.07 -4.18 3.43
C SER A 141 9.64 -5.46 4.04
N SER A 142 8.79 -6.40 4.46
CA SER A 142 9.16 -7.68 5.07
C SER A 142 9.99 -7.56 6.37
N LEU A 143 9.93 -6.41 7.05
CA LEU A 143 10.56 -6.23 8.36
C LEU A 143 9.93 -7.18 9.39
N GLY A 144 10.74 -7.90 10.15
CA GLY A 144 10.27 -8.84 11.18
C GLY A 144 9.58 -10.11 10.64
N PHE A 145 9.59 -10.34 9.34
CA PHE A 145 9.02 -11.55 8.72
C PHE A 145 9.86 -12.79 9.02
N THR A 146 9.18 -13.87 9.42
CA THR A 146 9.81 -15.19 9.60
C THR A 146 8.89 -16.27 9.04
N LYS A 147 9.43 -17.11 8.12
CA LYS A 147 8.79 -18.35 7.69
C LYS A 147 9.18 -19.46 8.65
N ILE A 148 8.20 -20.19 9.18
CA ILE A 148 8.44 -21.34 10.04
C ILE A 148 7.92 -22.62 9.39
N THR A 149 8.62 -23.71 9.62
CA THR A 149 8.30 -25.06 9.11
C THR A 149 8.10 -26.08 10.23
N ALA A 150 8.31 -25.68 11.49
CA ALA A 150 8.09 -26.49 12.67
C ALA A 150 7.48 -25.65 13.80
N GLU A 151 6.59 -26.28 14.60
CA GLU A 151 5.93 -25.64 15.74
C GLU A 151 6.92 -24.98 16.72
N SER A 152 8.05 -25.66 16.99
CA SER A 152 9.09 -25.19 17.91
C SER A 152 9.73 -23.84 17.52
N GLN A 153 9.52 -23.37 16.29
CA GLN A 153 10.03 -22.09 15.80
C GLN A 153 9.08 -20.92 16.06
N LEU A 154 7.81 -21.21 16.44
CA LEU A 154 6.76 -20.18 16.45
C LEU A 154 6.99 -19.10 17.52
N GLU A 155 7.35 -19.47 18.74
CA GLU A 155 7.58 -18.51 19.82
C GLU A 155 8.73 -17.54 19.50
N GLN A 156 9.83 -18.06 18.93
CA GLN A 156 10.94 -17.23 18.51
C GLN A 156 10.54 -16.29 17.36
N ALA A 157 9.75 -16.78 16.39
CA ALA A 157 9.27 -15.97 15.27
C ALA A 157 8.35 -14.83 15.76
N ILE A 158 7.45 -15.11 16.72
CA ILE A 158 6.61 -14.08 17.36
C ILE A 158 7.51 -13.05 18.08
N THR A 159 8.49 -13.50 18.83
CA THR A 159 9.44 -12.60 19.52
C THR A 159 10.14 -11.67 18.53
N VAL A 160 10.62 -12.19 17.39
CA VAL A 160 11.26 -11.37 16.35
C VAL A 160 10.29 -10.32 15.80
N ALA A 161 9.07 -10.71 15.44
CA ALA A 161 8.06 -9.80 14.91
C ALA A 161 7.64 -8.73 15.92
N SER A 162 7.55 -9.09 17.22
CA SER A 162 7.17 -8.18 18.32
C SER A 162 8.18 -7.07 18.60
N HIS A 163 9.42 -7.18 18.11
CA HIS A 163 10.36 -6.06 18.18
C HIS A 163 9.98 -4.88 17.27
N PHE A 164 9.15 -5.13 16.27
CA PHE A 164 8.72 -4.13 15.29
C PHE A 164 7.30 -3.64 15.53
N ASP A 165 6.42 -4.52 16.05
CA ASP A 165 5.02 -4.19 16.33
C ASP A 165 4.47 -5.12 17.45
N ASP A 166 3.74 -4.55 18.39
CA ASP A 166 3.05 -5.29 19.44
C ASP A 166 1.90 -6.17 18.90
N SER A 167 1.45 -5.91 17.69
CA SER A 167 0.47 -6.72 16.98
C SER A 167 1.15 -7.61 15.94
N VAL A 168 1.14 -8.92 16.17
CA VAL A 168 1.76 -9.93 15.28
C VAL A 168 0.69 -10.75 14.59
N VAL A 169 0.80 -10.88 13.27
CA VAL A 169 -0.04 -11.76 12.45
C VAL A 169 0.71 -13.04 12.08
N ILE A 170 0.00 -14.16 12.21
CA ILE A 170 0.46 -15.50 11.80
C ILE A 170 -0.44 -15.95 10.67
N GLU A 171 0.14 -16.32 9.53
CA GLU A 171 -0.61 -16.70 8.33
C GLU A 171 -0.18 -18.08 7.84
N ALA A 172 -1.11 -18.83 7.25
CA ALA A 172 -0.77 -19.96 6.42
C ALA A 172 0.15 -19.48 5.27
N PHE A 173 1.31 -20.10 5.13
CA PHE A 173 2.26 -19.75 4.09
C PHE A 173 1.79 -20.26 2.73
N VAL A 174 1.44 -19.36 1.83
CA VAL A 174 1.04 -19.71 0.47
C VAL A 174 2.31 -19.89 -0.38
N THR A 175 2.46 -21.10 -0.94
CA THR A 175 3.50 -21.39 -1.93
C THR A 175 2.91 -21.12 -3.31
N GLY A 176 3.63 -20.39 -4.15
CA GLY A 176 3.16 -20.07 -5.49
C GLY A 176 3.88 -18.87 -6.09
N ARG A 177 3.28 -18.33 -7.13
CA ARG A 177 3.77 -17.13 -7.84
C ARG A 177 3.26 -15.88 -7.15
N GLU A 178 4.08 -14.83 -7.16
CA GLU A 178 3.76 -13.53 -6.57
C GLU A 178 3.39 -12.52 -7.66
N PHE A 179 2.28 -11.82 -7.44
CA PHE A 179 1.74 -10.84 -8.37
C PHE A 179 1.41 -9.54 -7.65
N THR A 180 1.32 -8.48 -8.43
CA THR A 180 0.80 -7.21 -7.94
C THR A 180 -0.08 -6.53 -8.97
N VAL A 181 -1.06 -5.77 -8.48
CA VAL A 181 -2.00 -4.99 -9.29
C VAL A 181 -1.99 -3.55 -8.82
N ALA A 182 -1.55 -2.65 -9.68
CA ALA A 182 -1.66 -1.23 -9.46
C ALA A 182 -3.07 -0.72 -9.79
N LEU A 183 -3.55 0.22 -8.99
CA LEU A 183 -4.90 0.78 -9.05
C LEU A 183 -4.85 2.29 -9.16
N LEU A 184 -5.73 2.87 -9.98
CA LEU A 184 -5.93 4.31 -10.09
C LEU A 184 -7.42 4.62 -10.18
N GLN A 185 -7.90 5.53 -9.33
CA GLN A 185 -9.24 6.05 -9.36
C GLN A 185 -9.22 7.50 -9.89
N LYS A 186 -9.92 7.78 -10.97
CA LYS A 186 -10.11 9.15 -11.43
C LYS A 186 -11.13 9.87 -10.55
N PRO A 187 -11.05 11.20 -10.41
CA PRO A 187 -12.03 11.97 -9.63
C PRO A 187 -13.46 11.64 -10.02
N GLY A 188 -14.30 11.27 -9.04
CA GLY A 188 -15.70 10.90 -9.26
C GLY A 188 -15.95 9.60 -10.04
N GLY A 189 -14.87 8.88 -10.41
CA GLY A 189 -14.93 7.63 -11.15
C GLY A 189 -14.77 6.39 -10.27
N ARG A 190 -14.99 5.23 -10.89
CA ARG A 190 -14.62 3.94 -10.28
C ARG A 190 -13.13 3.71 -10.37
N VAL A 191 -12.57 2.96 -9.41
CA VAL A 191 -11.19 2.50 -9.46
C VAL A 191 -11.00 1.58 -10.68
N LYS A 192 -9.84 1.72 -11.34
CA LYS A 192 -9.39 0.87 -12.44
C LYS A 192 -8.09 0.20 -12.08
N ALA A 193 -8.00 -1.09 -12.39
CA ALA A 193 -6.76 -1.84 -12.31
C ALA A 193 -5.95 -1.67 -13.61
N PHE A 194 -4.64 -1.52 -13.46
CA PHE A 194 -3.67 -1.66 -14.54
C PHE A 194 -3.39 -3.15 -14.81
N GLU A 195 -2.46 -3.43 -15.72
CA GLU A 195 -2.03 -4.79 -16.00
C GLU A 195 -1.39 -5.45 -14.78
N VAL A 196 -1.63 -6.77 -14.63
CA VAL A 196 -1.03 -7.55 -13.56
C VAL A 196 0.46 -7.68 -13.81
N ILE A 197 1.27 -7.43 -12.78
CA ILE A 197 2.71 -7.68 -12.81
C ILE A 197 3.01 -8.96 -12.04
N GLU A 198 3.83 -9.82 -12.58
CA GLU A 198 4.45 -10.92 -11.85
C GLU A 198 5.80 -10.47 -11.28
N ILE A 199 6.03 -10.82 -10.02
CA ILE A 199 7.26 -10.57 -9.29
C ILE A 199 8.02 -11.90 -9.20
N VAL A 200 9.11 -12.03 -9.97
CA VAL A 200 9.96 -13.20 -10.00
C VAL A 200 11.19 -12.94 -9.16
N ALA A 201 11.06 -13.16 -7.86
CA ALA A 201 12.16 -12.98 -6.91
C ALA A 201 13.12 -14.18 -6.89
N PRO A 202 14.44 -13.97 -6.64
CA PRO A 202 15.40 -15.05 -6.51
C PRO A 202 14.98 -16.03 -5.40
N LYS A 203 14.93 -17.32 -5.72
CA LYS A 203 14.54 -18.39 -4.80
C LYS A 203 13.15 -18.19 -4.13
N GLY A 204 12.28 -17.38 -4.75
CA GLY A 204 10.95 -17.05 -4.20
C GLY A 204 11.01 -16.16 -2.94
N ASN A 205 12.08 -15.43 -2.73
CA ASN A 205 12.26 -14.55 -1.55
C ASN A 205 12.21 -13.08 -1.97
N TYR A 206 11.05 -12.45 -1.83
CA TYR A 206 10.85 -11.02 -2.13
C TYR A 206 10.96 -10.20 -0.84
N ASP A 207 12.15 -10.22 -0.24
CA ASP A 207 12.48 -9.42 0.94
C ASP A 207 12.94 -7.99 0.59
N TYR A 208 13.23 -7.19 1.62
CA TYR A 208 13.66 -5.79 1.48
C TYR A 208 14.88 -5.63 0.56
N GLN A 209 15.86 -6.53 0.65
CA GLN A 209 17.06 -6.49 -0.18
C GLN A 209 16.71 -6.74 -1.65
N ASN A 210 15.87 -7.75 -1.93
CA ASN A 210 15.45 -8.08 -3.29
C ASN A 210 14.44 -7.08 -3.86
N LYS A 211 13.68 -6.36 -3.00
CA LYS A 211 12.75 -5.30 -3.42
C LYS A 211 13.46 -4.03 -3.92
N TYR A 212 14.53 -3.60 -3.27
CA TYR A 212 15.07 -2.26 -3.46
C TYR A 212 16.54 -2.19 -3.85
N PHE A 213 17.32 -3.24 -3.61
CA PHE A 213 18.77 -3.24 -3.81
C PHE A 213 19.28 -4.40 -4.68
N GLY A 214 18.49 -5.45 -4.86
CA GLY A 214 18.84 -6.60 -5.70
C GLY A 214 18.52 -6.34 -7.17
N ASN A 215 19.41 -6.74 -8.08
CA ASN A 215 19.18 -6.71 -9.52
C ASN A 215 18.67 -8.06 -10.07
N GLU A 216 18.40 -9.04 -9.21
CA GLU A 216 18.01 -10.39 -9.61
C GLU A 216 16.48 -10.59 -9.67
N THR A 217 15.71 -9.70 -9.03
CA THR A 217 14.25 -9.71 -9.15
C THR A 217 13.84 -9.25 -10.54
N ARG A 218 13.05 -10.06 -11.23
CA ARG A 218 12.47 -9.72 -12.53
C ARG A 218 11.00 -9.39 -12.38
N TYR A 219 10.53 -8.48 -13.19
CA TYR A 219 9.14 -8.06 -13.24
C TYR A 219 8.61 -8.32 -14.65
N GLU A 220 7.54 -9.10 -14.75
CA GLU A 220 6.88 -9.40 -16.02
C GLU A 220 5.55 -8.65 -16.09
N CYS A 221 5.47 -7.66 -16.97
CA CYS A 221 4.30 -6.82 -17.19
C CYS A 221 3.95 -6.74 -18.68
N PRO A 222 2.79 -7.22 -19.13
CA PRO A 222 1.79 -7.96 -18.35
C PRO A 222 2.30 -9.35 -17.94
N ALA A 223 1.84 -9.84 -16.79
CA ALA A 223 2.18 -11.18 -16.31
C ALA A 223 1.71 -12.27 -17.26
N ALA A 224 2.51 -13.33 -17.43
CA ALA A 224 2.15 -14.50 -18.21
C ALA A 224 1.08 -15.36 -17.46
N LEU A 225 -0.18 -14.94 -17.56
CA LEU A 225 -1.35 -15.52 -16.90
C LEU A 225 -2.44 -15.88 -17.91
N PRO A 226 -3.27 -16.91 -17.62
CA PRO A 226 -4.54 -17.09 -18.30
C PRO A 226 -5.42 -15.83 -18.16
N ALA A 227 -5.98 -15.34 -19.25
CA ALA A 227 -6.79 -14.11 -19.23
C ALA A 227 -7.90 -14.10 -18.14
N PRO A 228 -8.65 -15.21 -17.88
CA PRO A 228 -9.64 -15.21 -16.80
C PRO A 228 -9.02 -15.01 -15.40
N MET A 229 -7.77 -15.48 -15.18
CA MET A 229 -7.09 -15.32 -13.91
C MET A 229 -6.60 -13.87 -13.73
N ALA A 230 -6.04 -13.26 -14.78
CA ALA A 230 -5.65 -11.85 -14.74
C ALA A 230 -6.85 -10.95 -14.44
N GLU A 231 -7.99 -11.15 -15.11
CA GLU A 231 -9.21 -10.39 -14.85
C GLU A 231 -9.77 -10.65 -13.43
N ARG A 232 -9.66 -11.87 -12.92
CA ARG A 232 -10.04 -12.19 -11.52
C ARG A 232 -9.18 -11.45 -10.52
N MET A 233 -7.84 -11.40 -10.71
CA MET A 233 -6.93 -10.65 -9.85
C MET A 233 -7.25 -9.15 -9.88
N LYS A 234 -7.46 -8.57 -11.07
CA LYS A 234 -7.86 -7.17 -11.24
C LYS A 234 -9.18 -6.85 -10.52
N ALA A 235 -10.19 -7.71 -10.70
CA ALA A 235 -11.50 -7.53 -10.05
C ALA A 235 -11.43 -7.62 -8.52
N LEU A 236 -10.67 -8.59 -7.99
CA LEU A 236 -10.45 -8.74 -6.55
C LEU A 236 -9.70 -7.54 -5.97
N SER A 237 -8.69 -7.01 -6.69
CA SER A 237 -7.95 -5.83 -6.27
C SER A 237 -8.81 -4.58 -6.22
N CYS A 238 -9.67 -4.35 -7.23
CA CYS A 238 -10.65 -3.26 -7.20
C CYS A 238 -11.62 -3.41 -6.02
N LYS A 239 -12.13 -4.63 -5.79
CA LYS A 239 -13.01 -4.91 -4.66
C LYS A 239 -12.32 -4.67 -3.32
N ALA A 240 -11.05 -5.09 -3.18
CA ALA A 240 -10.25 -4.88 -1.97
C ALA A 240 -10.06 -3.39 -1.66
N PHE A 241 -9.83 -2.58 -2.68
CA PHE A 241 -9.73 -1.13 -2.60
C PHE A 241 -11.05 -0.49 -2.14
N ASP A 242 -12.16 -0.87 -2.78
CA ASP A 242 -13.47 -0.29 -2.49
C ASP A 242 -13.96 -0.61 -1.06
N VAL A 243 -13.78 -1.85 -0.59
CA VAL A 243 -14.28 -2.26 0.74
C VAL A 243 -13.49 -1.68 1.91
N LEU A 244 -12.24 -1.26 1.68
CA LEU A 244 -11.45 -0.52 2.65
C LEU A 244 -11.74 0.99 2.61
N GLY A 245 -12.52 1.45 1.64
CA GLY A 245 -12.79 2.87 1.42
C GLY A 245 -11.57 3.64 0.92
N CYS A 246 -10.68 2.96 0.18
CA CYS A 246 -9.51 3.59 -0.41
C CYS A 246 -9.89 4.58 -1.52
N GLU A 247 -8.99 5.53 -1.78
CA GLU A 247 -9.17 6.57 -2.78
C GLU A 247 -7.86 6.86 -3.52
N GLY A 248 -8.02 7.44 -4.71
CA GLY A 248 -6.90 7.89 -5.53
C GLY A 248 -6.16 6.73 -6.18
N TRP A 249 -5.15 6.19 -5.53
CA TRP A 249 -4.31 5.15 -6.07
C TRP A 249 -3.83 4.18 -4.99
N ALA A 250 -3.46 2.97 -5.40
CA ALA A 250 -2.98 1.93 -4.48
C ALA A 250 -2.27 0.81 -5.26
N ARG A 251 -1.71 -0.14 -4.52
CA ARG A 251 -1.18 -1.40 -5.05
C ARG A 251 -1.62 -2.56 -4.17
N VAL A 252 -2.07 -3.64 -4.78
CA VAL A 252 -2.49 -4.87 -4.09
C VAL A 252 -1.52 -5.98 -4.42
N ASP A 253 -0.95 -6.62 -3.42
CA ASP A 253 -0.01 -7.73 -3.57
C ASP A 253 -0.74 -9.06 -3.36
N ILE A 254 -0.48 -10.04 -4.24
CA ILE A 254 -1.28 -11.26 -4.42
C ILE A 254 -0.34 -12.47 -4.55
N LEU A 255 -0.68 -13.57 -3.89
CA LEU A 255 -0.07 -14.88 -4.14
C LEU A 255 -1.07 -15.80 -4.85
N TRP A 256 -0.59 -16.62 -5.75
CA TRP A 256 -1.39 -17.65 -6.41
C TRP A 256 -0.60 -18.94 -6.61
N ASP A 257 -1.16 -20.03 -6.05
CA ASP A 257 -0.66 -21.38 -6.27
C ASP A 257 -1.16 -21.88 -7.64
N ASP A 258 -0.30 -21.78 -8.65
CA ASP A 258 -0.59 -22.18 -10.02
C ASP A 258 -0.52 -23.72 -10.22
N GLN A 259 -0.02 -24.46 -9.23
CA GLN A 259 -0.02 -25.93 -9.23
C GLN A 259 -1.38 -26.50 -8.84
N THR A 260 -2.22 -25.70 -8.20
CA THR A 260 -3.60 -26.02 -7.85
C THR A 260 -4.53 -25.19 -8.73
N PRO A 261 -4.98 -25.69 -9.91
CA PRO A 261 -5.68 -24.87 -10.91
C PRO A 261 -6.94 -24.17 -10.39
N GLU A 262 -7.59 -24.74 -9.37
CA GLU A 262 -8.81 -24.22 -8.76
C GLU A 262 -8.54 -23.28 -7.59
N ALA A 263 -7.26 -23.13 -7.18
CA ALA A 263 -6.90 -22.23 -6.10
C ALA A 263 -7.26 -20.78 -6.44
N ALA A 264 -7.91 -20.12 -5.51
CA ALA A 264 -8.17 -18.70 -5.64
C ALA A 264 -6.88 -17.92 -5.39
N PRO A 265 -6.62 -16.82 -6.14
CA PRO A 265 -5.55 -15.90 -5.79
C PRO A 265 -5.81 -15.32 -4.39
N GLN A 266 -4.76 -15.26 -3.57
CA GLN A 266 -4.80 -14.85 -2.17
C GLN A 266 -4.23 -13.45 -2.03
N LEU A 267 -5.02 -12.46 -1.61
CA LEU A 267 -4.55 -11.10 -1.41
C LEU A 267 -3.75 -11.01 -0.09
N LEU A 268 -2.56 -10.44 -0.15
CA LEU A 268 -1.66 -10.31 0.99
C LEU A 268 -1.87 -9.01 1.74
N GLU A 269 -1.78 -7.90 1.01
CA GLU A 269 -1.85 -6.54 1.53
C GLU A 269 -2.27 -5.54 0.45
N LEU A 270 -2.70 -4.35 0.88
CA LEU A 270 -2.97 -3.21 0.03
C LEU A 270 -2.13 -2.03 0.54
N ASN A 271 -1.34 -1.44 -0.35
CA ASN A 271 -0.49 -0.28 -0.07
C ASN A 271 -1.16 0.99 -0.60
N THR A 272 -1.43 1.96 0.26
CA THR A 272 -2.15 3.21 -0.08
C THR A 272 -1.23 4.32 -0.56
N SER A 273 0.08 4.19 -0.37
CA SER A 273 1.12 5.10 -0.90
C SER A 273 2.28 4.28 -1.46
N PRO A 274 2.06 3.48 -2.53
CA PRO A 274 3.10 2.62 -3.09
C PRO A 274 4.24 3.45 -3.70
N GLY A 275 5.43 2.83 -3.85
CA GLY A 275 6.60 3.49 -4.41
C GLY A 275 6.38 4.09 -5.79
N MET A 276 7.00 5.25 -6.01
CA MET A 276 6.92 6.05 -7.26
C MET A 276 8.30 6.34 -7.86
N THR A 277 9.27 5.45 -7.64
CA THR A 277 10.55 5.53 -8.36
C THR A 277 10.37 5.05 -9.82
N ASP A 278 11.34 5.31 -10.67
CA ASP A 278 11.38 4.84 -12.07
C ASP A 278 11.33 3.30 -12.21
N HIS A 279 11.72 2.57 -11.17
CA HIS A 279 11.65 1.10 -11.10
C HIS A 279 10.45 0.58 -10.31
N SER A 280 9.56 1.46 -9.84
CA SER A 280 8.40 1.05 -9.04
C SER A 280 7.30 0.43 -9.90
N LEU A 281 6.54 -0.49 -9.28
CA LEU A 281 5.57 -1.34 -9.96
C LEU A 281 4.34 -0.55 -10.48
N VAL A 282 3.94 0.52 -9.78
CA VAL A 282 2.81 1.36 -10.25
C VAL A 282 3.16 2.12 -11.51
N PRO A 283 4.29 2.85 -11.61
CA PRO A 283 4.74 3.43 -12.88
C PRO A 283 4.92 2.42 -14.01
N MET A 284 5.45 1.23 -13.69
CA MET A 284 5.62 0.15 -14.67
C MET A 284 4.28 -0.29 -15.28
N ALA A 285 3.29 -0.61 -14.43
CA ALA A 285 1.96 -1.01 -14.89
C ALA A 285 1.23 0.09 -15.66
N ALA A 286 1.42 1.34 -15.26
CA ALA A 286 0.84 2.50 -15.94
C ALA A 286 1.46 2.68 -17.34
N ALA A 287 2.78 2.55 -17.46
CA ALA A 287 3.50 2.66 -18.74
C ALA A 287 3.05 1.57 -19.73
N GLU A 288 2.87 0.32 -19.29
CA GLU A 288 2.32 -0.77 -20.10
C GLU A 288 0.91 -0.46 -20.61
N SER A 289 0.14 0.27 -19.82
CA SER A 289 -1.19 0.75 -20.20
C SER A 289 -1.18 2.05 -21.05
N GLY A 290 -0.02 2.51 -21.49
CA GLY A 290 0.15 3.72 -22.30
C GLY A 290 0.11 5.03 -21.51
N LEU A 291 0.17 4.99 -20.17
CA LEU A 291 0.19 6.17 -19.30
C LEU A 291 1.62 6.44 -18.82
N GLY A 292 2.26 7.45 -19.41
CA GLY A 292 3.64 7.85 -19.03
C GLY A 292 3.72 8.36 -17.58
N TYR A 293 4.94 8.41 -17.04
CA TYR A 293 5.20 8.73 -15.64
C TYR A 293 4.63 10.10 -15.23
N GLU A 294 4.88 11.15 -16.04
CA GLU A 294 4.39 12.49 -15.76
C GLU A 294 2.85 12.56 -15.80
N ASP A 295 2.23 11.84 -16.73
CA ASP A 295 0.77 11.79 -16.85
C ASP A 295 0.14 11.00 -15.71
N LEU A 296 0.80 9.94 -15.24
CA LEU A 296 0.42 9.22 -14.03
C LEU A 296 0.47 10.13 -12.80
N VAL A 297 1.57 10.88 -12.61
CA VAL A 297 1.74 11.80 -11.48
C VAL A 297 0.66 12.88 -11.51
N LEU A 298 0.36 13.46 -12.68
CA LEU A 298 -0.72 14.44 -12.81
C LEU A 298 -2.10 13.81 -12.54
N ALA A 299 -2.35 12.59 -13.01
CA ALA A 299 -3.60 11.88 -12.74
C ALA A 299 -3.78 11.60 -11.23
N ILE A 300 -2.72 11.24 -10.52
CA ILE A 300 -2.75 11.09 -9.06
C ILE A 300 -2.98 12.45 -8.38
N LEU A 301 -2.29 13.52 -8.80
CA LEU A 301 -2.47 14.86 -8.25
C LEU A 301 -3.94 15.32 -8.38
N GLN A 302 -4.60 15.03 -9.48
CA GLN A 302 -6.00 15.38 -9.72
C GLN A 302 -6.98 14.70 -8.76
N THR A 303 -6.57 13.63 -8.06
CA THR A 303 -7.40 12.96 -7.05
C THR A 303 -7.39 13.67 -5.70
N ALA A 304 -6.53 14.67 -5.54
CA ALA A 304 -6.36 15.37 -4.27
C ALA A 304 -7.64 16.09 -3.83
N ARG A 305 -8.07 15.81 -2.60
CA ARG A 305 -9.22 16.45 -1.95
C ARG A 305 -9.13 16.26 -0.43
N LEU A 306 -9.90 17.00 0.33
CA LEU A 306 -10.21 16.67 1.72
C LEU A 306 -11.19 15.49 1.73
N LYS A 307 -11.01 14.54 2.65
CA LYS A 307 -11.81 13.30 2.73
C LYS A 307 -12.85 13.37 3.86
N GLN A 308 -12.62 14.25 4.85
CA GLN A 308 -13.46 14.46 6.03
C GLN A 308 -14.33 15.73 5.92
N ALA A 309 -14.54 16.25 4.72
CA ALA A 309 -15.38 17.42 4.54
C ALA A 309 -16.83 17.11 4.98
N GLY A 310 -17.14 17.43 6.23
CA GLY A 310 -18.52 17.54 6.72
C GLY A 310 -19.24 18.69 6.04
N PRO A 311 -20.57 18.83 6.22
CA PRO A 311 -21.33 19.94 5.69
C PRO A 311 -20.66 21.25 6.14
N THR A 312 -20.38 22.12 5.20
CA THR A 312 -19.80 23.43 5.51
C THR A 312 -20.76 24.22 6.41
N ARG A 313 -20.24 25.23 7.11
CA ARG A 313 -21.07 26.11 7.94
C ARG A 313 -22.23 26.75 7.13
N GLN A 314 -22.01 26.98 5.83
CA GLN A 314 -23.04 27.44 4.89
C GLN A 314 -24.12 26.40 4.62
N ASP A 315 -23.75 25.11 4.55
CA ASP A 315 -24.72 24.01 4.37
C ASP A 315 -25.56 23.81 5.64
N GLN A 316 -25.01 24.08 6.84
CA GLN A 316 -25.72 24.03 8.10
C GLN A 316 -26.69 25.20 8.30
N GLU A 317 -26.32 26.39 7.82
CA GLU A 317 -27.19 27.56 7.85
C GLU A 317 -28.36 27.47 6.84
N ALA A 318 -28.20 26.71 5.77
CA ALA A 318 -29.26 26.43 4.79
C ALA A 318 -30.28 25.38 5.26
N LEU A 319 -29.99 24.65 6.35
CA LEU A 319 -30.86 23.61 6.95
C LEU A 319 -31.54 24.07 8.25
N SER A 320 -31.26 25.28 8.72
CA SER A 320 -31.88 25.93 9.85
C SER A 320 -32.92 26.99 9.39
#